data_bcead51818a64fd13761f4d08378d038
#
_entry.id   bcead51818a64fd13761f4d08378d038
#
_cell.length_a   1.000
_cell.length_b   1.000
_cell.length_c   1.000
_cell.angle_alpha   90.00
_cell.angle_beta   90.00
_cell.angle_gamma   90.00
#
_symmetry.space_group_name_H-M   'P 1'
#
loop_
_entity.id
_entity.type
_entity.pdbx_description
1 polymer ?
#
loop_
_entity_poly.entity_id
_entity_poly.type
_entity_poly.pdbx_seq_one_letter_code
_entity_poly.pdbx_strand_id
1 'polypeptide(L)'
;MLPKAVQIVLFSATFPDAVVRYANKFAPGANQITLKHEELTVEGIKQLYLDCNSEQDKYDVLVRLYGLMTIGSSIIFVKVFDLPQGNIDHRKANVCQRRDTAAEIERRMTAEGHKVASLTGAFEGSQRDVIIDTFRTGLAKVLITTNVLSRGIDVQSVSMVVNYVSHLFCLYHCVC
;
A
#
# COMPACT_ATOMS: atom_id res chain seq x y z
N MET A 1 15.85 28.68 12.46
CA MET A 1 16.15 29.30 11.15
C MET A 1 17.33 28.58 10.53
N LEU A 2 17.27 28.24 9.25
CA LEU A 2 18.40 27.65 8.54
C LEU A 2 19.42 28.72 8.12
N PRO A 3 20.70 28.40 8.02
CA PRO A 3 21.72 29.31 7.51
C PRO A 3 21.40 29.75 6.07
N LYS A 4 21.81 30.98 5.69
CA LYS A 4 21.54 31.53 4.35
C LYS A 4 22.25 30.75 3.22
N ALA A 5 23.30 30.01 3.50
CA ALA A 5 24.12 29.26 2.55
C ALA A 5 23.85 27.73 2.62
N VAL A 6 22.61 27.34 2.92
CA VAL A 6 22.26 25.90 2.96
C VAL A 6 22.00 25.37 1.57
N GLN A 7 22.56 24.21 1.24
CA GLN A 7 22.21 23.45 0.05
C GLN A 7 20.98 22.59 0.38
N ILE A 8 19.94 22.70 -0.44
CA ILE A 8 18.70 21.92 -0.30
C ILE A 8 18.69 20.87 -1.40
N VAL A 9 18.50 19.61 -1.00
CA VAL A 9 18.37 18.46 -1.90
C VAL A 9 17.08 17.72 -1.54
N LEU A 10 16.29 17.40 -2.56
CA LEU A 10 15.03 16.67 -2.40
C LEU A 10 15.09 15.37 -3.20
N PHE A 11 14.96 14.24 -2.51
CA PHE A 11 14.84 12.91 -3.11
C PHE A 11 13.45 12.34 -2.88
N SER A 12 12.82 11.83 -3.93
CA SER A 12 11.55 11.13 -3.84
C SER A 12 11.39 10.17 -5.02
N ALA A 13 10.76 9.02 -4.75
CA ALA A 13 10.35 8.11 -5.82
C ALA A 13 9.16 8.64 -6.63
N THR A 14 8.41 9.60 -6.07
CA THR A 14 7.23 10.19 -6.72
C THR A 14 7.20 11.69 -6.49
N PHE A 15 6.94 12.47 -7.55
CA PHE A 15 6.79 13.92 -7.50
C PHE A 15 5.39 14.33 -7.99
N PRO A 16 4.32 14.21 -7.18
CA PRO A 16 3.04 14.81 -7.51
C PRO A 16 3.15 16.32 -7.69
N ASP A 17 2.29 16.93 -8.51
CA ASP A 17 2.32 18.36 -8.81
C ASP A 17 2.39 19.28 -7.59
N ALA A 18 1.73 18.86 -6.49
CA ALA A 18 1.82 19.59 -5.23
C ALA A 18 3.25 19.62 -4.67
N VAL A 19 3.97 18.49 -4.73
CA VAL A 19 5.36 18.38 -4.26
C VAL A 19 6.29 19.18 -5.18
N VAL A 20 6.07 19.13 -6.48
CA VAL A 20 6.85 19.94 -7.45
C VAL A 20 6.69 21.45 -7.15
N ARG A 21 5.45 21.88 -6.92
CA ARG A 21 5.19 23.29 -6.53
C ARG A 21 5.89 23.67 -5.22
N TYR A 22 5.92 22.78 -4.24
CA TYR A 22 6.64 23.02 -2.98
C TYR A 22 8.15 23.03 -3.20
N ALA A 23 8.70 22.09 -3.96
CA ALA A 23 10.12 22.02 -4.26
C ALA A 23 10.62 23.32 -4.89
N ASN A 24 9.89 23.88 -5.84
CA ASN A 24 10.23 25.15 -6.48
C ASN A 24 10.22 26.36 -5.52
N LYS A 25 9.45 26.29 -4.42
CA LYS A 25 9.46 27.34 -3.39
C LYS A 25 10.68 27.24 -2.48
N PHE A 26 11.13 26.04 -2.14
CA PHE A 26 12.24 25.81 -1.19
C PHE A 26 13.60 25.85 -1.89
N ALA A 27 13.67 25.43 -3.13
CA ALA A 27 14.88 25.36 -3.92
C ALA A 27 14.64 25.97 -5.32
N PRO A 28 14.42 27.29 -5.41
CA PRO A 28 14.20 27.95 -6.69
C PRO A 28 15.44 27.82 -7.58
N GLY A 29 15.24 27.42 -8.84
CA GLY A 29 16.33 27.20 -9.80
C GLY A 29 17.18 25.97 -9.54
N ALA A 30 16.74 25.02 -8.72
CA ALA A 30 17.46 23.77 -8.50
C ALA A 30 17.50 22.91 -9.78
N ASN A 31 18.62 22.19 -9.97
CA ASN A 31 18.72 21.17 -11.01
C ASN A 31 17.72 20.04 -10.71
N GLN A 32 16.98 19.63 -11.73
CA GLN A 32 16.01 18.54 -11.64
C GLN A 32 16.50 17.36 -12.45
N ILE A 33 16.62 16.21 -11.79
CA ILE A 33 16.92 14.92 -12.40
C ILE A 33 15.69 14.06 -12.22
N THR A 34 14.97 13.78 -13.29
CA THR A 34 13.75 12.95 -13.28
C THR A 34 13.95 11.78 -14.24
N LEU A 35 13.60 10.58 -13.77
CA LEU A 35 13.53 9.41 -14.64
C LEU A 35 12.19 9.42 -15.40
N LYS A 36 12.20 8.93 -16.64
CA LYS A 36 10.98 8.75 -17.41
C LYS A 36 10.10 7.70 -16.74
N HIS A 37 8.77 7.86 -16.84
CA HIS A 37 7.80 6.96 -16.23
C HIS A 37 7.97 5.50 -16.68
N GLU A 38 8.45 5.29 -17.90
CA GLU A 38 8.74 3.97 -18.50
C GLU A 38 9.95 3.27 -17.86
N GLU A 39 10.87 4.03 -17.27
CA GLU A 39 12.07 3.51 -16.59
C GLU A 39 11.82 3.19 -15.09
N LEU A 40 10.62 3.48 -14.59
CA LEU A 40 10.25 3.27 -13.17
C LEU A 40 9.72 1.86 -12.89
N THR A 41 9.52 1.03 -13.92
CA THR A 41 9.14 -0.37 -13.74
C THR A 41 10.37 -1.17 -13.33
N VAL A 42 10.29 -1.76 -12.13
CA VAL A 42 11.35 -2.65 -11.63
C VAL A 42 11.31 -3.95 -12.42
N GLU A 43 12.40 -4.30 -13.11
CA GLU A 43 12.56 -5.60 -13.75
C GLU A 43 12.39 -6.71 -12.70
N GLY A 44 11.59 -7.73 -13.02
CA GLY A 44 11.32 -8.84 -12.11
C GLY A 44 9.98 -8.76 -11.38
N ILE A 45 9.25 -7.65 -11.43
CA ILE A 45 7.89 -7.58 -10.87
C ILE A 45 6.89 -8.04 -11.92
N LYS A 46 6.18 -9.14 -11.64
CA LYS A 46 5.03 -9.58 -12.44
C LYS A 46 3.76 -8.94 -11.91
N GLN A 47 3.08 -8.20 -12.77
CA GLN A 47 1.79 -7.58 -12.45
C GLN A 47 0.67 -8.40 -13.08
N LEU A 48 -0.28 -8.83 -12.26
CA LEU A 48 -1.45 -9.59 -12.67
C LEU A 48 -2.69 -8.87 -12.17
N TYR A 49 -3.78 -8.98 -12.89
CA TYR A 49 -5.10 -8.51 -12.44
C TYR A 49 -6.13 -9.61 -12.63
N LEU A 50 -7.11 -9.63 -11.78
CA LEU A 50 -8.24 -10.55 -11.81
C LEU A 50 -9.51 -9.74 -11.62
N ASP A 51 -10.44 -9.89 -12.55
CA ASP A 51 -11.77 -9.28 -12.43
C ASP A 51 -12.63 -10.15 -11.52
N CYS A 52 -13.25 -9.53 -10.53
CA CYS A 52 -14.13 -10.20 -9.58
C CYS A 52 -15.52 -9.54 -9.63
N ASN A 53 -16.55 -10.37 -9.64
CA ASN A 53 -17.94 -9.88 -9.77
C ASN A 53 -18.54 -9.44 -8.43
N SER A 54 -17.97 -9.86 -7.32
CA SER A 54 -18.45 -9.56 -5.97
C SER A 54 -17.31 -9.50 -4.94
N GLU A 55 -17.60 -8.94 -3.78
CA GLU A 55 -16.66 -8.96 -2.64
C GLU A 55 -16.36 -10.39 -2.17
N GLN A 56 -17.34 -11.31 -2.26
CA GLN A 56 -17.12 -12.71 -1.94
C GLN A 56 -16.17 -13.37 -2.93
N ASP A 57 -16.38 -13.15 -4.24
CA ASP A 57 -15.48 -13.66 -5.27
C ASP A 57 -14.03 -13.18 -5.06
N LYS A 58 -13.84 -11.91 -4.67
CA LYS A 58 -12.51 -11.38 -4.36
C LYS A 58 -11.84 -12.13 -3.20
N TYR A 59 -12.59 -12.39 -2.14
CA TYR A 59 -12.07 -13.12 -1.02
C TYR A 59 -11.74 -14.57 -1.40
N ASP A 60 -12.60 -15.24 -2.15
CA ASP A 60 -12.38 -16.61 -2.62
C ASP A 60 -11.13 -16.70 -3.53
N VAL A 61 -10.93 -15.70 -4.39
CA VAL A 61 -9.71 -15.56 -5.20
C VAL A 61 -8.48 -15.38 -4.31
N LEU A 62 -8.56 -14.54 -3.28
CA LEU A 62 -7.47 -14.34 -2.32
C LEU A 62 -7.09 -15.65 -1.63
N VAL A 63 -8.05 -16.40 -1.13
CA VAL A 63 -7.84 -17.70 -0.46
C VAL A 63 -7.20 -18.70 -1.43
N ARG A 64 -7.69 -18.78 -2.67
CA ARG A 64 -7.11 -19.65 -3.70
C ARG A 64 -5.66 -19.33 -4.00
N LEU A 65 -5.31 -18.04 -4.09
CA LEU A 65 -3.92 -17.60 -4.30
C LEU A 65 -3.01 -18.08 -3.17
N TYR A 66 -3.44 -17.93 -1.91
CA TYR A 66 -2.68 -18.42 -0.76
C TYR A 66 -2.55 -19.94 -0.73
N GLY A 67 -3.54 -20.67 -1.24
CA GLY A 67 -3.49 -22.13 -1.37
C GLY A 67 -2.62 -22.65 -2.52
N LEU A 68 -2.45 -21.86 -3.57
CA LEU A 68 -1.73 -22.28 -4.79
C LEU A 68 -0.27 -21.81 -4.82
N MET A 69 0.08 -20.75 -4.10
CA MET A 69 1.39 -20.14 -4.16
C MET A 69 2.15 -20.33 -2.85
N THR A 70 3.45 -20.61 -2.94
CA THR A 70 4.33 -20.53 -1.79
C THR A 70 4.64 -19.05 -1.50
N ILE A 71 3.89 -18.45 -0.57
CA ILE A 71 4.00 -17.04 -0.23
C ILE A 71 4.89 -16.91 1.01
N GLY A 72 6.00 -16.19 0.89
CA GLY A 72 6.88 -15.89 2.02
C GLY A 72 6.20 -14.91 2.99
N SER A 73 6.16 -13.65 2.62
CA SER A 73 5.38 -12.61 3.28
C SER A 73 4.61 -11.81 2.23
N SER A 74 3.48 -11.24 2.61
CA SER A 74 2.61 -10.50 1.69
C SER A 74 2.04 -9.25 2.31
N ILE A 75 1.75 -8.26 1.47
CA ILE A 75 1.05 -7.03 1.86
C ILE A 75 -0.25 -6.94 1.09
N ILE A 76 -1.36 -6.73 1.78
CA ILE A 76 -2.68 -6.51 1.19
C ILE A 76 -3.08 -5.05 1.40
N PHE A 77 -3.11 -4.29 0.32
CA PHE A 77 -3.61 -2.92 0.32
C PHE A 77 -5.11 -2.90 0.09
N VAL A 78 -5.87 -2.47 1.09
CA VAL A 78 -7.32 -2.28 0.97
C VAL A 78 -7.61 -0.86 0.54
N LYS A 79 -8.09 -0.71 -0.71
CA LYS A 79 -8.43 0.58 -1.30
C LYS A 79 -9.85 0.55 -1.86
N VAL A 80 -10.66 1.52 -1.49
CA VAL A 80 -11.90 1.84 -2.20
C VAL A 80 -11.61 3.00 -3.15
N PHE A 81 -11.97 2.89 -4.42
CA PHE A 81 -11.90 4.02 -5.33
C PHE A 81 -12.91 5.07 -4.90
N ASP A 82 -12.45 6.30 -4.71
CA ASP A 82 -13.34 7.44 -4.60
C ASP A 82 -13.94 7.67 -6.01
N LEU A 83 -15.15 7.20 -6.22
CA LEU A 83 -15.89 7.59 -7.42
C LEU A 83 -16.13 9.10 -7.35
N PRO A 84 -15.83 9.86 -8.39
CA PRO A 84 -16.17 11.28 -8.45
C PRO A 84 -17.67 11.41 -8.66
N GLN A 85 -18.45 11.58 -7.60
CA GLN A 85 -19.86 12.01 -7.70
C GLN A 85 -20.39 12.67 -6.40
N GLY A 86 -20.86 13.87 -6.55
CA GLY A 86 -22.02 14.60 -6.03
C GLY A 86 -22.48 14.38 -4.57
N ASN A 87 -22.34 15.45 -3.76
CA ASN A 87 -23.22 15.87 -2.63
C ASN A 87 -23.54 14.94 -1.44
N ILE A 88 -22.84 13.83 -1.23
CA ILE A 88 -22.88 13.09 0.03
C ILE A 88 -21.46 13.05 0.58
N ASP A 89 -21.30 13.13 1.90
CA ASP A 89 -19.97 13.10 2.56
C ASP A 89 -19.33 11.71 2.44
N HIS A 90 -19.12 11.29 1.17
CA HIS A 90 -18.58 10.00 0.75
C HIS A 90 -17.17 9.75 1.33
N ARG A 91 -16.45 10.81 1.73
CA ARG A 91 -15.12 10.67 2.32
C ARG A 91 -15.15 9.92 3.64
N LYS A 92 -16.16 10.21 4.49
CA LYS A 92 -16.33 9.50 5.78
C LYS A 92 -16.83 8.08 5.58
N ALA A 93 -17.81 7.89 4.68
CA ALA A 93 -18.35 6.57 4.37
C ALA A 93 -17.27 5.65 3.79
N ASN A 94 -16.47 6.12 2.84
CA ASN A 94 -15.39 5.35 2.22
C ASN A 94 -14.26 5.00 3.21
N VAL A 95 -13.95 5.87 4.16
CA VAL A 95 -12.92 5.59 5.20
C VAL A 95 -13.43 4.52 6.17
N CYS A 96 -14.69 4.56 6.56
CA CYS A 96 -15.30 3.55 7.42
C CYS A 96 -15.32 2.18 6.72
N GLN A 97 -15.79 2.12 5.49
CA GLN A 97 -15.86 0.89 4.69
C GLN A 97 -14.47 0.24 4.47
N ARG A 98 -13.40 1.02 4.30
CA ARG A 98 -12.02 0.49 4.19
C ARG A 98 -11.54 -0.20 5.46
N ARG A 99 -11.91 0.34 6.63
CA ARG A 99 -11.55 -0.25 7.92
C ARG A 99 -12.32 -1.53 8.16
N ASP A 100 -13.61 -1.55 7.85
CA ASP A 100 -14.47 -2.69 8.01
C ASP A 100 -14.03 -3.84 7.07
N THR A 101 -13.68 -3.53 5.82
CA THR A 101 -13.14 -4.52 4.88
C THR A 101 -11.80 -5.07 5.37
N ALA A 102 -10.89 -4.22 5.85
CA ALA A 102 -9.61 -4.67 6.38
C ALA A 102 -9.77 -5.58 7.60
N ALA A 103 -10.66 -5.21 8.53
CA ALA A 103 -10.96 -6.01 9.71
C ALA A 103 -11.61 -7.36 9.35
N GLU A 104 -12.48 -7.39 8.35
CA GLU A 104 -13.11 -8.62 7.89
C GLU A 104 -12.12 -9.56 7.22
N ILE A 105 -11.22 -9.05 6.37
CA ILE A 105 -10.14 -9.86 5.76
C ILE A 105 -9.23 -10.41 6.85
N GLU A 106 -8.83 -9.58 7.83
CA GLU A 106 -8.01 -10.00 8.96
C GLU A 106 -8.68 -11.12 9.74
N ARG A 107 -9.95 -10.96 10.09
CA ARG A 107 -10.72 -11.95 10.83
C ARG A 107 -10.80 -13.29 10.10
N ARG A 108 -11.11 -13.26 8.81
CA ARG A 108 -11.22 -14.48 7.97
C ARG A 108 -9.89 -15.17 7.80
N MET A 109 -8.84 -14.45 7.43
CA MET A 109 -7.50 -15.02 7.24
C MET A 109 -6.93 -15.58 8.55
N THR A 110 -7.18 -14.93 9.68
CA THR A 110 -6.78 -15.43 10.99
C THR A 110 -7.53 -16.73 11.34
N ALA A 111 -8.82 -16.83 11.02
CA ALA A 111 -9.61 -18.05 11.20
C ALA A 111 -9.10 -19.20 10.34
N GLU A 112 -8.50 -18.93 9.18
CA GLU A 112 -7.84 -19.91 8.30
C GLU A 112 -6.40 -20.26 8.75
N GLY A 113 -5.94 -19.70 9.87
CA GLY A 113 -4.62 -20.01 10.45
C GLY A 113 -3.47 -19.14 9.98
N HIS A 114 -3.73 -18.10 9.19
CA HIS A 114 -2.68 -17.16 8.79
C HIS A 114 -2.28 -16.24 9.94
N LYS A 115 -0.98 -15.93 10.03
CA LYS A 115 -0.44 -14.95 10.98
C LYS A 115 -0.57 -13.55 10.36
N VAL A 116 -1.60 -12.83 10.74
CA VAL A 116 -1.97 -11.54 10.16
C VAL A 116 -1.64 -10.41 11.11
N ALA A 117 -1.17 -9.29 10.57
CA ALA A 117 -1.10 -7.99 11.23
C ALA A 117 -1.90 -6.98 10.41
N SER A 118 -2.63 -6.08 11.05
CA SER A 118 -3.44 -5.07 10.38
C SER A 118 -3.02 -3.67 10.80
N LEU A 119 -2.80 -2.80 9.82
CA LEU A 119 -2.40 -1.42 10.03
C LEU A 119 -3.30 -0.47 9.26
N THR A 120 -4.23 0.14 9.96
CA THR A 120 -5.16 1.13 9.43
C THR A 120 -4.83 2.53 9.96
N GLY A 121 -5.46 3.58 9.42
CA GLY A 121 -5.20 4.96 9.82
C GLY A 121 -5.59 5.35 11.25
N ALA A 122 -6.11 4.42 12.07
CA ALA A 122 -6.54 4.67 13.45
C ALA A 122 -5.42 4.53 14.50
N PHE A 123 -4.27 3.98 14.12
CA PHE A 123 -3.17 3.70 15.07
C PHE A 123 -2.27 4.92 15.27
N GLU A 124 -1.82 5.14 16.50
CA GLU A 124 -0.78 6.12 16.84
C GLU A 124 0.60 5.66 16.39
N GLY A 125 1.57 6.59 16.30
CA GLY A 125 2.91 6.32 15.76
C GLY A 125 3.60 5.10 16.39
N SER A 126 3.63 5.02 17.72
CA SER A 126 4.27 3.91 18.46
C SER A 126 3.62 2.54 18.18
N GLN A 127 2.31 2.51 18.02
CA GLN A 127 1.59 1.27 17.68
C GLN A 127 1.89 0.81 16.25
N ARG A 128 2.08 1.75 15.33
CA ARG A 128 2.48 1.46 13.94
C ARG A 128 3.83 0.78 13.88
N ASP A 129 4.81 1.30 14.63
CA ASP A 129 6.16 0.74 14.65
C ASP A 129 6.16 -0.71 15.15
N VAL A 130 5.39 -1.02 16.20
CA VAL A 130 5.24 -2.38 16.72
C VAL A 130 4.63 -3.32 15.67
N ILE A 131 3.57 -2.89 14.96
CA ILE A 131 2.93 -3.69 13.92
C ILE A 131 3.89 -3.95 12.75
N ILE A 132 4.62 -2.92 12.32
CA ILE A 132 5.61 -3.04 11.24
C ILE A 132 6.74 -3.99 11.66
N ASP A 133 7.23 -3.89 12.88
CA ASP A 133 8.29 -4.76 13.39
C ASP A 133 7.82 -6.22 13.54
N THR A 134 6.57 -6.44 13.94
CA THR A 134 5.95 -7.78 13.96
C THR A 134 5.93 -8.40 12.56
N PHE A 135 5.66 -7.62 11.54
CA PHE A 135 5.70 -8.07 10.14
C PHE A 135 7.13 -8.23 9.63
N ARG A 136 8.04 -7.30 9.93
CA ARG A 136 9.45 -7.34 9.52
C ARG A 136 10.19 -8.53 10.12
N THR A 137 9.92 -8.87 11.37
CA THR A 137 10.50 -10.03 12.05
C THR A 137 9.90 -11.36 11.60
N GLY A 138 8.84 -11.34 10.81
CA GLY A 138 8.17 -12.54 10.29
C GLY A 138 7.25 -13.23 11.30
N LEU A 139 6.97 -12.60 12.43
CA LEU A 139 5.95 -13.06 13.38
C LEU A 139 4.55 -12.98 12.75
N ALA A 140 4.28 -11.93 11.96
CA ALA A 140 3.17 -11.89 11.03
C ALA A 140 3.68 -12.12 9.61
N LYS A 141 2.93 -12.89 8.81
CA LYS A 141 3.24 -13.20 7.41
C LYS A 141 2.39 -12.40 6.43
N VAL A 142 1.29 -11.88 6.89
CA VAL A 142 0.36 -11.06 6.11
C VAL A 142 0.22 -9.71 6.80
N LEU A 143 0.45 -8.63 6.07
CA LEU A 143 0.17 -7.28 6.52
C LEU A 143 -1.02 -6.73 5.74
N ILE A 144 -2.12 -6.46 6.41
CA ILE A 144 -3.28 -5.79 5.81
C ILE A 144 -3.18 -4.30 6.14
N THR A 145 -3.23 -3.46 5.12
CA THR A 145 -3.10 -2.01 5.34
C THR A 145 -3.97 -1.19 4.39
N THR A 146 -4.28 0.02 4.81
CA THR A 146 -4.82 1.06 3.94
C THR A 146 -3.67 1.91 3.40
N ASN A 147 -3.94 2.86 2.50
CA ASN A 147 -2.93 3.73 1.86
C ASN A 147 -1.98 4.49 2.81
N VAL A 148 -2.16 4.36 4.12
CA VAL A 148 -1.32 5.03 5.15
C VAL A 148 0.14 4.57 5.06
N LEU A 149 0.39 3.37 4.56
CA LEU A 149 1.73 2.79 4.42
C LEU A 149 2.19 2.60 2.97
N SER A 150 1.61 3.30 2.02
CA SER A 150 2.03 3.19 0.61
C SER A 150 3.48 3.61 0.35
N ARG A 151 4.20 4.08 1.36
CA ARG A 151 5.59 4.55 1.26
C ARG A 151 6.39 4.15 2.50
N GLY A 152 7.65 3.74 2.28
CA GLY A 152 8.62 3.54 3.36
C GLY A 152 8.58 2.17 4.05
N ILE A 153 7.85 1.18 3.52
CA ILE A 153 7.99 -0.21 3.97
C ILE A 153 9.05 -0.87 3.08
N ASP A 154 10.19 -1.14 3.67
CA ASP A 154 11.22 -1.98 3.06
C ASP A 154 11.31 -3.28 3.85
N VAL A 155 10.73 -4.34 3.32
CA VAL A 155 10.76 -5.69 3.89
C VAL A 155 11.13 -6.68 2.80
N GLN A 156 12.38 -7.11 2.80
CA GLN A 156 12.95 -8.00 1.77
C GLN A 156 12.22 -9.35 1.63
N SER A 157 11.52 -9.80 2.67
CA SER A 157 10.78 -11.07 2.64
C SER A 157 9.42 -10.99 1.93
N VAL A 158 9.01 -9.82 1.48
CA VAL A 158 7.73 -9.65 0.78
C VAL A 158 7.84 -10.16 -0.64
N SER A 159 7.15 -11.25 -0.91
CA SER A 159 7.09 -11.89 -2.24
C SER A 159 5.81 -11.57 -3.00
N MET A 160 4.78 -11.05 -2.33
CA MET A 160 3.49 -10.76 -2.94
C MET A 160 2.90 -9.46 -2.39
N VAL A 161 2.39 -8.63 -3.28
CA VAL A 161 1.61 -7.43 -2.94
C VAL A 161 0.25 -7.53 -3.62
N VAL A 162 -0.80 -7.39 -2.85
CA VAL A 162 -2.19 -7.46 -3.31
C VAL A 162 -2.84 -6.09 -3.17
N ASN A 163 -3.37 -5.56 -4.26
CA ASN A 163 -4.27 -4.43 -4.21
C ASN A 163 -5.72 -4.93 -4.20
N TYR A 164 -6.32 -4.95 -3.02
CA TYR A 164 -7.71 -5.34 -2.81
C TYR A 164 -8.60 -4.12 -3.02
N VAL A 165 -9.09 -3.95 -4.26
CA VAL A 165 -9.81 -2.76 -4.73
C VAL A 165 -11.26 -3.11 -5.04
N SER A 166 -12.18 -2.15 -4.94
CA SER A 166 -13.64 -2.36 -5.02
C SER A 166 -14.16 -3.07 -6.27
N HIS A 167 -13.45 -2.99 -7.40
CA HIS A 167 -13.90 -3.61 -8.68
C HIS A 167 -12.83 -4.46 -9.37
N LEU A 168 -11.58 -4.41 -8.90
CA LEU A 168 -10.46 -5.13 -9.48
C LEU A 168 -9.58 -5.71 -8.38
N PHE A 169 -9.12 -6.92 -8.59
CA PHE A 169 -8.07 -7.51 -7.79
C PHE A 169 -6.75 -7.40 -8.56
N CYS A 170 -5.85 -6.55 -8.12
CA CYS A 170 -4.53 -6.43 -8.71
C CYS A 170 -3.49 -7.11 -7.82
N LEU A 171 -2.77 -8.04 -8.39
CA LEU A 171 -1.70 -8.78 -7.75
C LEU A 171 -0.36 -8.34 -8.32
N TYR A 172 0.59 -8.00 -7.45
CA TYR A 172 1.98 -7.83 -7.82
C TYR A 172 2.78 -8.98 -7.20
N HIS A 173 3.39 -9.78 -8.02
CA HIS A 173 4.30 -10.84 -7.59
C HIS A 173 5.73 -10.38 -7.82
N CYS A 174 6.48 -10.20 -6.72
CA CYS A 174 7.93 -10.02 -6.81
C CYS A 174 8.58 -11.40 -6.96
N VAL A 175 9.25 -11.60 -8.07
CA VAL A 175 10.16 -12.74 -8.23
C VAL A 175 11.51 -12.25 -7.69
N CYS A 176 11.86 -12.67 -6.47
CA CYS A 176 13.22 -12.55 -5.95
C CYS A 176 14.11 -13.60 -6.58
#